data_0fce2f02ab1991a45fcc382b039cef46
#
_entry.id   0fce2f02ab1991a45fcc382b039cef46
#
_cell.length_a   1.000
_cell.length_b   1.000
_cell.length_c   1.000
_cell.angle_alpha   90.00
_cell.angle_beta   90.00
_cell.angle_gamma   90.00
#
_symmetry.space_group_name_H-M   'P 1'
#
loop_
_entity.id
_entity.type
_entity.pdbx_description
1 polymer ?
#
loop_
_entity_poly.entity_id
_entity_poly.type
_entity_poly.pdbx_seq_one_letter_code
_entity_poly.pdbx_strand_id
1 'polypeptide(L)' 'MIMMNFIERSGKVKNCFYCGGRKVKYVRDSELRVTVQCVKCGAEVSTPYITEDSARGYWNMKQAEFEHAAKIKREAAAS' A
#
# COMPACT_ATOMS: atom_id res chain seq x y z
N MET A 1 11.74 20.82 9.49
CA MET A 1 10.45 20.70 10.19
C MET A 1 9.44 19.95 9.35
N ILE A 2 9.11 20.50 8.21
CA ILE A 2 8.14 19.87 7.33
C ILE A 2 8.62 18.51 6.86
N MET A 3 9.92 18.41 6.64
CA MET A 3 10.53 17.16 6.19
C MET A 3 10.33 16.04 7.22
N MET A 4 10.44 16.37 8.48
CA MET A 4 10.27 15.38 9.54
C MET A 4 8.85 14.83 9.56
N ASN A 5 7.87 15.69 9.39
CA ASN A 5 6.48 15.26 9.35
C ASN A 5 6.22 14.33 8.17
N PHE A 6 6.85 14.66 7.06
CA PHE A 6 6.74 13.84 5.87
C PHE A 6 7.30 12.44 6.11
N ILE A 7 8.46 12.37 6.75
CA ILE A 7 9.10 11.09 7.05
C ILE A 7 8.23 10.25 7.97
N GLU A 8 7.65 10.87 8.98
CA GLU A 8 6.78 10.16 9.90
C GLU A 8 5.59 9.55 9.21
N ARG A 9 4.98 10.31 8.29
CA ARG A 9 3.83 9.81 7.57
C ARG A 9 4.19 8.65 6.66
N SER A 10 5.36 8.69 6.08
CA SER A 10 5.79 7.60 5.20
C SER A 10 6.04 6.32 5.98
N GLY A 11 6.22 6.42 7.30
CA GLY A 11 6.41 5.25 8.14
C GLY A 11 5.14 4.47 8.43
N LYS A 12 3.98 5.04 8.11
CA LYS A 12 2.71 4.40 8.39
C LYS A 12 2.22 3.60 7.20
N VAL A 13 1.61 2.46 7.49
CA VAL A 13 1.08 1.56 6.47
C VAL A 13 -0.44 1.65 6.49
N LYS A 14 -1.04 1.91 5.33
CA LYS A 14 -2.50 1.89 5.22
C LYS A 14 -3.01 0.47 5.38
N ASN A 15 -4.22 0.35 5.89
CA ASN A 15 -4.85 -0.95 6.01
C ASN A 15 -5.07 -1.55 4.62
N CYS A 16 -5.02 -2.86 4.55
CA CYS A 16 -5.26 -3.57 3.30
C CYS A 16 -6.69 -3.29 2.83
N PHE A 17 -6.83 -2.92 1.57
CA PHE A 17 -8.13 -2.62 1.00
C PHE A 17 -9.06 -3.85 1.04
N TYR A 18 -8.49 -5.03 0.83
CA TYR A 18 -9.29 -6.24 0.69
C TYR A 18 -9.80 -6.82 1.99
N CYS A 19 -9.01 -6.72 3.06
CA CYS A 19 -9.40 -7.37 4.31
C CYS A 19 -9.33 -6.46 5.53
N GLY A 20 -8.84 -5.22 5.36
CA GLY A 20 -8.69 -4.29 6.47
C GLY A 20 -7.54 -4.62 7.41
N GLY A 21 -6.71 -5.59 7.06
CA GLY A 21 -5.57 -5.96 7.90
C GLY A 21 -4.57 -4.84 8.02
N ARG A 22 -3.90 -4.75 9.16
CA ARG A 22 -2.99 -3.65 9.44
C ARG A 22 -1.53 -4.00 9.25
N LYS A 23 -1.19 -5.28 9.13
CA LYS A 23 0.19 -5.71 9.05
C LYS A 23 0.54 -6.17 7.65
N VAL A 24 1.71 -5.76 7.21
CA VAL A 24 2.25 -6.20 5.93
C VAL A 24 3.64 -6.75 6.16
N LYS A 25 4.10 -7.56 5.21
CA LYS A 25 5.48 -8.01 5.19
C LYS A 25 6.10 -7.62 3.88
N TYR A 26 7.42 -7.51 3.86
CA TYR A 26 8.18 -7.11 2.70
C TYR A 26 8.97 -8.29 2.18
N VAL A 27 8.74 -8.62 0.92
CA VAL A 27 9.41 -9.76 0.28
C VAL A 27 10.21 -9.22 -0.90
N ARG A 28 11.47 -9.66 -1.02
CA ARG A 28 12.31 -9.22 -2.13
C ARG A 28 12.36 -10.30 -3.20
N ASP A 29 12.31 -9.86 -4.45
CA ASP A 29 12.45 -10.79 -5.57
C ASP A 29 13.93 -10.94 -5.94
N SER A 30 14.19 -11.64 -7.04
CA SER A 30 15.56 -11.90 -7.48
C SER A 30 16.31 -10.62 -7.86
N GLU A 31 15.59 -9.55 -8.15
CA GLU A 31 16.20 -8.26 -8.50
C GLU A 31 16.18 -7.31 -7.30
N LEU A 32 15.87 -7.82 -6.12
CA LEU A 32 15.86 -7.08 -4.87
C LEU A 32 14.73 -6.05 -4.79
N ARG A 33 13.80 -6.08 -5.71
CA ARG A 33 12.62 -5.21 -5.63
C ARG A 33 11.68 -5.74 -4.56
N VAL A 34 11.04 -4.82 -3.86
CA VAL A 34 10.21 -5.17 -2.72
C VAL A 34 8.77 -5.40 -3.15
N THR A 35 8.19 -6.50 -2.70
CA THR A 35 6.75 -6.74 -2.82
C THR A 35 6.16 -6.62 -1.42
N VAL A 36 5.12 -5.81 -1.28
CA VAL A 36 4.43 -5.64 0.00
C VAL A 36 3.24 -6.58 0.01
N GLN A 37 3.17 -7.41 1.03
CA GLN A 37 2.12 -8.43 1.12
C GLN A 37 1.37 -8.29 2.44
N CYS A 38 0.04 -8.33 2.36
CA CYS A 38 -0.78 -8.34 3.55
C CYS A 38 -0.62 -9.67 4.28
N VAL A 39 -0.31 -9.61 5.56
CA VAL A 39 -0.10 -10.80 6.36
C VAL A 39 -1.39 -11.58 6.54
N LYS A 40 -2.51 -10.88 6.59
CA LYS A 40 -3.80 -11.47 6.90
C LYS A 40 -4.44 -12.19 5.72
N CYS A 41 -4.51 -11.53 4.57
CA CYS A 41 -5.23 -12.12 3.42
C CYS A 41 -4.31 -12.53 2.27
N GLY A 42 -3.05 -12.14 2.31
CA GLY A 42 -2.09 -12.51 1.28
C GLY A 42 -2.09 -11.62 0.05
N ALA A 43 -2.87 -10.55 0.03
CA ALA A 43 -2.87 -9.62 -1.10
C ALA A 43 -1.50 -8.98 -1.25
N GLU A 44 -1.01 -8.90 -2.48
CA GLU A 44 0.34 -8.42 -2.76
C GLU A 44 0.34 -7.22 -3.68
N VAL A 45 1.30 -6.33 -3.45
CA VAL A 45 1.59 -5.21 -4.36
C VAL A 45 3.07 -5.25 -4.68
N SER A 46 3.40 -5.54 -5.92
CA SER A 46 4.80 -5.52 -6.37
C SER A 46 5.20 -4.09 -6.66
N THR A 47 6.35 -3.68 -6.16
CA THR A 47 6.84 -2.32 -6.35
C THR A 47 8.12 -2.32 -7.16
N PRO A 48 8.44 -1.18 -7.81
CA PRO A 48 9.71 -1.06 -8.52
C PRO A 48 10.86 -0.63 -7.60
N TYR A 49 10.63 -0.57 -6.29
CA TYR A 49 11.59 -0.01 -5.34
C TYR A 49 12.34 -1.10 -4.62
N ILE A 50 13.57 -0.77 -4.21
CA ILE A 50 14.44 -1.72 -3.51
C ILE A 50 14.48 -1.46 -2.00
N THR A 51 13.85 -0.38 -1.52
CA THR A 51 13.81 -0.07 -0.10
C THR A 51 12.39 -0.27 0.43
N GLU A 52 12.32 -0.63 1.72
CA GLU A 52 11.01 -0.86 2.34
C GLU A 52 10.23 0.44 2.50
N ASP A 53 10.91 1.55 2.80
CA ASP A 53 10.22 2.83 2.95
C ASP A 53 9.52 3.24 1.67
N SER A 54 10.22 3.15 0.55
CA SER A 54 9.62 3.51 -0.74
C SER A 54 8.52 2.54 -1.12
N ALA A 55 8.71 1.26 -0.85
CA ALA A 55 7.69 0.26 -1.13
C ALA A 55 6.44 0.49 -0.30
N ARG A 56 6.61 0.91 0.95
CA ARG A 56 5.48 1.23 1.83
C ARG A 56 4.67 2.38 1.27
N GLY A 57 5.34 3.42 0.77
CA GLY A 57 4.66 4.53 0.13
C GLY A 57 3.88 4.08 -1.09
N TYR A 58 4.47 3.20 -1.87
CA TYR A 58 3.80 2.65 -3.05
C TYR A 58 2.56 1.84 -2.65
N TRP A 59 2.67 1.01 -1.64
CA TRP A 59 1.54 0.26 -1.10
C TRP A 59 0.42 1.20 -0.69
N ASN A 60 0.77 2.26 0.05
CA ASN A 60 -0.22 3.23 0.51
C ASN A 60 -0.94 3.89 -0.66
N MET A 61 -0.19 4.24 -1.70
CA MET A 61 -0.76 4.84 -2.89
C MET A 61 -1.73 3.88 -3.57
N LYS A 62 -1.34 2.62 -3.70
CA LYS A 62 -2.19 1.62 -4.35
C LYS A 62 -3.46 1.36 -3.56
N GLN A 63 -3.36 1.30 -2.23
CA GLN A 63 -4.56 1.11 -1.42
C GLN A 63 -5.52 2.28 -1.59
N ALA A 64 -5.00 3.50 -1.66
CA ALA A 64 -5.83 4.68 -1.88
C ALA A 64 -6.49 4.63 -3.25
N GLU A 65 -5.77 4.17 -4.27
CA GLU A 65 -6.34 4.02 -5.62
C GLU A 65 -7.48 3.01 -5.63
N PHE A 66 -7.30 1.89 -4.94
CA PHE A 66 -8.35 0.87 -4.86
C PHE A 66 -9.59 1.42 -4.18
N GLU A 67 -9.41 2.16 -3.09
CA GLU A 67 -10.53 2.77 -2.38
C GLU A 67 -11.27 3.77 -3.26
N HIS A 68 -10.52 4.57 -4.00
CA HIS A 68 -11.11 5.57 -4.87
C HIS A 68 -11.89 4.91 -6.01
N ALA A 69 -11.30 3.89 -6.63
CA ALA A 69 -11.95 3.18 -7.72
C ALA A 69 -13.23 2.50 -7.25
N ALA A 70 -13.22 1.93 -6.06
CA ALA A 70 -14.40 1.29 -5.50
C ALA A 70 -15.49 2.30 -5.23
N LYS A 71 -15.13 3.50 -4.77
CA LYS A 71 -16.10 4.56 -4.50
C LYS A 71 -16.76 5.02 -5.79
N ILE A 72 -15.96 5.23 -6.84
CA ILE A 72 -16.50 5.65 -8.13
C ILE A 72 -17.44 4.61 -8.68
N LYS A 73 -17.07 3.35 -8.60
CA LYS A 73 -17.88 2.26 -9.11
C LYS A 73 -19.19 2.17 -8.35
N ARG A 74 -19.17 2.38 -7.04
CA ARG A 74 -20.36 2.36 -6.23
C ARG A 74 -21.32 3.50 -6.58
N GLU A 75 -20.76 4.69 -6.78
CA GLU A 75 -21.56 5.84 -7.14
C GLU A 75 -22.19 5.66 -8.52
N ALA A 76 -21.44 5.12 -9.46
CA ALA A 76 -21.97 4.85 -10.80
C ALA A 76 -23.08 3.81 -10.74
N ALA A 77 -22.95 2.81 -9.89
CA ALA A 77 -23.99 1.79 -9.75
C ALA A 77 -25.24 2.33 -9.08
N ALA A 78 -25.06 3.34 -8.21
CA ALA A 78 -26.20 3.92 -7.51
C ALA A 78 -27.01 4.86 -8.39
N SER A 79 -26.40 5.41 -9.41
CA SER A 79 -27.08 6.34 -10.29
C SER A 79 -27.78 5.63 -11.44
#